data_4a79a705e18e153053f8d760da5c6c74
#
_entry.id   4a79a705e18e153053f8d760da5c6c74
#
_cell.length_a   1.000
_cell.length_b   1.000
_cell.length_c   1.000
_cell.angle_alpha   90.00
_cell.angle_beta   90.00
_cell.angle_gamma   90.00
#
_symmetry.space_group_name_H-M   'P 1'
#
loop_
_entity.id
_entity.type
_entity.pdbx_description
1 polymer ?
#
loop_
_entity_poly.entity_id
_entity_poly.type
_entity_poly.pdbx_seq_one_letter_code
_entity_poly.pdbx_strand_id
1 'polypeptide(L)'
;MSIDLDRRELLKTAAALATAAAGTMIAPRAEAQDRGTGAPGVSNEADTLHFFPAGFKHEKVQTSGAMINVVRGGDGPPLLLIHGAPQSHVSWHKVAPDFAKDHTVIMPDLRGYGDSSKSPDTPDHANYSKRAMALDMVEVMKHYGFTRFPVVGHDRGGRVGQRLALDHADGVSHLTVLDIVPTYYLYTHVTLEFVQAYYHWFHQLRPAPVPEKEIFAQNEAAKARATDPIQIEWLRTASTMENIHAMCEDYRAAASIDLQHDKADIDKKITCPLSTLWGERGPMGRLYDVLAIWKERGTKVSGKGLPGGHNLMIDVPDQVIAEVRTLLKSA
;
A
#
# COMPACT_ATOMS: atom_id res chain seq x y z
N MET A 1 32.08 31.65 11.21
CA MET A 1 32.12 31.41 12.66
C MET A 1 31.59 30.00 12.90
N SER A 2 32.52 29.04 12.99
CA SER A 2 32.23 27.61 13.13
C SER A 2 31.92 27.32 14.60
N ILE A 3 30.73 26.82 14.90
CA ILE A 3 30.39 26.35 16.25
C ILE A 3 30.75 24.86 16.29
N ASP A 4 31.90 24.58 16.83
CA ASP A 4 32.38 23.24 17.14
C ASP A 4 31.69 22.76 18.41
N LEU A 5 30.64 21.96 18.32
CA LEU A 5 29.94 21.37 19.46
C LEU A 5 30.64 20.06 19.83
N ASP A 6 31.30 20.07 20.98
CA ASP A 6 32.03 18.93 21.53
C ASP A 6 31.09 17.75 21.80
N ARG A 7 31.31 16.65 21.06
CA ARG A 7 30.59 15.37 21.16
C ARG A 7 30.56 14.78 22.58
N ARG A 8 31.50 15.19 23.48
CA ARG A 8 31.57 14.71 24.84
C ARG A 8 30.54 15.35 25.77
N GLU A 9 30.10 16.57 25.50
CA GLU A 9 29.07 17.25 26.27
C GLU A 9 27.66 16.74 25.93
N LEU A 10 27.41 16.33 24.70
CA LEU A 10 26.15 15.69 24.29
C LEU A 10 25.93 14.33 24.97
N LEU A 11 26.99 13.56 25.23
CA LEU A 11 26.92 12.26 25.90
C LEU A 11 26.72 12.36 27.43
N LYS A 12 27.11 13.45 28.06
CA LYS A 12 26.90 13.67 29.49
C LYS A 12 25.46 14.05 29.84
N THR A 13 24.76 14.72 28.96
CA THR A 13 23.35 15.11 29.15
C THR A 13 22.38 13.93 28.99
N ALA A 14 22.75 12.91 28.21
CA ALA A 14 21.95 11.70 28.04
C ALA A 14 22.05 10.71 29.24
N ALA A 15 23.11 10.79 30.04
CA ALA A 15 23.33 9.88 31.17
C ALA A 15 22.65 10.33 32.49
N ALA A 16 22.19 11.58 32.58
CA ALA A 16 21.57 12.13 33.78
C ALA A 16 20.06 11.92 33.92
N LEU A 17 19.40 11.33 32.94
CA LEU A 17 17.95 11.07 32.91
C LEU A 17 17.56 9.58 33.14
N ALA A 18 18.55 8.71 33.44
CA ALA A 18 18.33 7.27 33.56
C ALA A 18 18.28 6.70 34.98
N THR A 19 18.26 7.54 36.02
CA THR A 19 18.28 7.07 37.43
C THR A 19 17.15 7.67 38.27
N ALA A 20 15.90 7.33 37.97
CA ALA A 20 14.80 7.45 38.95
C ALA A 20 13.58 6.64 38.51
N ALA A 21 13.59 5.31 38.60
CA ALA A 21 12.39 4.47 38.74
C ALA A 21 12.80 3.00 39.00
N ALA A 22 13.31 2.71 40.21
CA ALA A 22 13.32 1.36 40.75
C ALA A 22 12.13 1.22 41.71
N GLY A 23 10.99 0.83 41.16
CA GLY A 23 9.77 0.48 41.89
C GLY A 23 9.46 -1.00 41.66
N THR A 24 9.35 -1.70 42.76
CA THR A 24 9.10 -3.12 43.02
C THR A 24 8.13 -3.77 42.03
N MET A 25 8.58 -4.80 41.30
CA MET A 25 7.74 -5.66 40.46
C MET A 25 7.07 -6.74 41.32
N ILE A 26 5.77 -6.67 41.45
CA ILE A 26 4.92 -7.79 41.88
C ILE A 26 4.44 -8.46 40.58
N ALA A 27 4.85 -9.70 40.38
CA ALA A 27 4.41 -10.51 39.23
C ALA A 27 2.93 -10.90 39.42
N PRO A 28 2.08 -10.70 38.41
CA PRO A 28 0.74 -11.29 38.44
C PRO A 28 0.79 -12.75 38.02
N ARG A 29 0.07 -13.55 38.78
CA ARG A 29 -0.18 -14.98 38.62
C ARG A 29 -0.98 -15.21 37.32
N ALA A 30 -0.53 -16.16 36.51
CA ALA A 30 -1.23 -16.55 35.30
C ALA A 30 -2.58 -17.19 35.67
N GLU A 31 -3.68 -16.58 35.27
CA GLU A 31 -5.00 -17.20 35.23
C GLU A 31 -5.17 -17.93 33.89
N ALA A 32 -5.63 -19.19 34.00
CA ALA A 32 -5.92 -20.03 32.86
C ALA A 32 -7.06 -19.45 32.03
N GLN A 33 -6.80 -19.19 30.76
CA GLN A 33 -7.85 -18.79 29.80
C GLN A 33 -8.78 -19.97 29.52
N ASP A 34 -10.03 -19.78 29.87
CA ASP A 34 -11.18 -20.58 29.47
C ASP A 34 -11.30 -20.61 27.95
N ARG A 35 -11.26 -21.82 27.36
CA ARG A 35 -11.54 -22.03 25.93
C ARG A 35 -13.02 -21.97 25.69
N GLY A 36 -13.56 -20.79 25.57
CA GLY A 36 -14.92 -20.58 25.09
C GLY A 36 -15.06 -21.06 23.65
N THR A 37 -15.91 -22.05 23.44
CA THR A 37 -16.45 -22.44 22.13
C THR A 37 -17.32 -21.29 21.61
N GLY A 38 -16.72 -20.35 20.92
CA GLY A 38 -17.42 -19.25 20.27
C GLY A 38 -18.24 -19.77 19.09
N ALA A 39 -19.53 -19.48 19.10
CA ALA A 39 -20.39 -19.57 17.93
C ALA A 39 -19.77 -18.78 16.76
N PRO A 40 -20.04 -19.15 15.47
CA PRO A 40 -19.50 -18.44 14.33
C PRO A 40 -19.94 -16.98 14.42
N GLY A 41 -18.95 -16.10 14.67
CA GLY A 41 -19.17 -14.66 14.76
C GLY A 41 -19.72 -14.17 13.42
N VAL A 42 -20.79 -13.40 13.47
CA VAL A 42 -21.29 -12.61 12.35
C VAL A 42 -20.14 -11.74 11.88
N SER A 43 -19.66 -11.94 10.65
CA SER A 43 -18.60 -11.13 10.06
C SER A 43 -19.10 -9.68 10.03
N ASN A 44 -18.40 -8.76 10.69
CA ASN A 44 -18.63 -7.32 10.59
C ASN A 44 -18.08 -6.76 9.24
N GLU A 45 -18.03 -7.59 8.21
CA GLU A 45 -17.64 -7.18 6.87
C GLU A 45 -18.75 -6.32 6.29
N ALA A 46 -18.45 -5.07 6.01
CA ALA A 46 -19.40 -4.19 5.38
C ALA A 46 -19.66 -4.69 3.94
N ASP A 47 -20.92 -4.66 3.55
CA ASP A 47 -21.28 -4.83 2.14
C ASP A 47 -20.77 -3.60 1.35
N THR A 48 -19.59 -3.74 0.75
CA THR A 48 -18.98 -2.68 -0.09
C THR A 48 -19.45 -2.73 -1.54
N LEU A 49 -20.25 -3.76 -1.91
CA LEU A 49 -20.71 -3.89 -3.30
C LEU A 49 -21.65 -2.77 -3.72
N HIS A 50 -22.27 -2.05 -2.77
CA HIS A 50 -23.08 -0.88 -3.08
C HIS A 50 -22.29 0.28 -3.73
N PHE A 51 -20.93 0.29 -3.64
CA PHE A 51 -20.08 1.24 -4.36
C PHE A 51 -19.90 0.88 -5.85
N PHE A 52 -20.31 -0.31 -6.26
CA PHE A 52 -20.16 -0.83 -7.61
C PHE A 52 -21.52 -1.15 -8.23
N PRO A 53 -21.66 -1.13 -9.55
CA PRO A 53 -22.88 -1.56 -10.19
C PRO A 53 -23.14 -3.06 -10.01
N ALA A 54 -24.35 -3.50 -10.31
CA ALA A 54 -24.70 -4.92 -10.27
C ALA A 54 -23.74 -5.76 -11.14
N GLY A 55 -23.44 -6.98 -10.68
CA GLY A 55 -22.51 -7.89 -11.35
C GLY A 55 -21.12 -7.97 -10.73
N PHE A 56 -20.75 -7.03 -9.85
CA PHE A 56 -19.58 -7.19 -9.01
C PHE A 56 -19.84 -8.20 -7.89
N LYS A 57 -18.80 -8.95 -7.52
CA LYS A 57 -18.84 -9.99 -6.50
C LYS A 57 -17.73 -9.81 -5.50
N HIS A 58 -18.00 -10.16 -4.26
CA HIS A 58 -17.06 -10.16 -3.16
C HIS A 58 -16.65 -11.62 -2.86
N GLU A 59 -15.36 -11.89 -2.77
CA GLU A 59 -14.80 -13.22 -2.53
C GLU A 59 -13.57 -13.10 -1.62
N LYS A 60 -13.23 -14.20 -0.94
CA LYS A 60 -11.99 -14.33 -0.18
C LYS A 60 -11.11 -15.41 -0.80
N VAL A 61 -9.88 -15.08 -1.08
CA VAL A 61 -8.90 -15.97 -1.69
C VAL A 61 -7.79 -16.27 -0.69
N GLN A 62 -7.61 -17.54 -0.33
CA GLN A 62 -6.49 -17.94 0.49
C GLN A 62 -5.23 -17.99 -0.36
N THR A 63 -4.25 -17.15 -0.03
CA THR A 63 -2.89 -17.22 -0.55
C THR A 63 -1.96 -17.93 0.45
N SER A 64 -0.73 -18.16 0.07
CA SER A 64 0.28 -18.75 0.96
C SER A 64 0.59 -17.84 2.16
N GLY A 65 0.35 -16.53 2.05
CA GLY A 65 0.70 -15.54 3.06
C GLY A 65 -0.46 -14.89 3.80
N ALA A 66 -1.67 -14.90 3.22
CA ALA A 66 -2.83 -14.21 3.80
C ALA A 66 -4.16 -14.70 3.20
N MET A 67 -5.26 -14.42 3.89
CA MET A 67 -6.60 -14.46 3.30
C MET A 67 -6.86 -13.11 2.65
N ILE A 68 -6.88 -13.04 1.34
CA ILE A 68 -7.04 -11.81 0.56
C ILE A 68 -8.52 -11.58 0.26
N ASN A 69 -9.00 -10.41 0.64
CA ASN A 69 -10.32 -9.91 0.26
C ASN A 69 -10.28 -9.41 -1.17
N VAL A 70 -11.22 -9.83 -2.02
CA VAL A 70 -11.25 -9.50 -3.44
C VAL A 70 -12.64 -9.05 -3.85
N VAL A 71 -12.75 -7.91 -4.51
CA VAL A 71 -13.94 -7.56 -5.27
C VAL A 71 -13.62 -7.70 -6.75
N ARG A 72 -14.48 -8.40 -7.51
CA ARG A 72 -14.30 -8.59 -8.96
C ARG A 72 -15.59 -8.37 -9.73
N GLY A 73 -15.45 -7.97 -10.99
CA GLY A 73 -16.59 -7.78 -11.90
C GLY A 73 -16.19 -7.82 -13.35
N GLY A 74 -17.18 -7.95 -14.23
CA GLY A 74 -17.00 -8.05 -15.67
C GLY A 74 -16.54 -9.42 -16.14
N ASP A 75 -16.47 -9.58 -17.46
CA ASP A 75 -16.00 -10.76 -18.17
C ASP A 75 -15.00 -10.33 -19.25
N GLY A 76 -14.04 -11.21 -19.58
CA GLY A 76 -13.02 -10.95 -20.60
C GLY A 76 -11.59 -11.13 -20.07
N PRO A 77 -10.58 -10.57 -20.76
CA PRO A 77 -9.20 -10.63 -20.32
C PRO A 77 -9.04 -9.99 -18.94
N PRO A 78 -8.07 -10.46 -18.12
CA PRO A 78 -7.90 -9.98 -16.75
C PRO A 78 -7.38 -8.54 -16.70
N LEU A 79 -7.72 -7.83 -15.61
CA LEU A 79 -7.12 -6.56 -15.22
C LEU A 79 -7.02 -6.49 -13.70
N LEU A 80 -5.79 -6.40 -13.17
CA LEU A 80 -5.53 -6.31 -11.74
C LEU A 80 -5.39 -4.85 -11.32
N LEU A 81 -6.20 -4.40 -10.35
CA LEU A 81 -6.17 -3.05 -9.78
C LEU A 81 -5.75 -3.12 -8.31
N ILE A 82 -4.61 -2.51 -7.94
CA ILE A 82 -4.01 -2.59 -6.61
C ILE A 82 -4.03 -1.20 -5.96
N HIS A 83 -4.76 -1.06 -4.83
CA HIS A 83 -4.92 0.20 -4.09
C HIS A 83 -3.65 0.61 -3.31
N GLY A 84 -3.66 1.84 -2.77
CA GLY A 84 -2.64 2.38 -1.89
C GLY A 84 -3.01 2.38 -0.40
N ALA A 85 -2.19 3.00 0.45
CA ALA A 85 -2.44 3.18 1.87
C ALA A 85 -3.15 4.52 2.15
N PRO A 86 -4.04 4.59 3.12
CA PRO A 86 -4.66 3.54 3.95
C PRO A 86 -5.97 2.99 3.35
N GLN A 87 -6.00 2.79 2.04
CA GLN A 87 -7.18 2.54 1.23
C GLN A 87 -7.57 1.05 1.17
N SER A 88 -8.54 0.75 0.31
CA SER A 88 -9.03 -0.59 -0.03
C SER A 88 -9.51 -0.63 -1.49
N HIS A 89 -10.05 -1.76 -1.93
CA HIS A 89 -10.64 -1.94 -3.27
C HIS A 89 -11.65 -0.85 -3.66
N VAL A 90 -12.34 -0.21 -2.70
CA VAL A 90 -13.33 0.85 -3.01
C VAL A 90 -12.71 2.08 -3.68
N SER A 91 -11.39 2.26 -3.61
CA SER A 91 -10.69 3.32 -4.34
C SER A 91 -10.95 3.28 -5.85
N TRP A 92 -11.28 2.12 -6.38
CA TRP A 92 -11.49 1.88 -7.80
C TRP A 92 -12.93 2.08 -8.27
N HIS A 93 -13.86 2.48 -7.38
CA HIS A 93 -15.30 2.55 -7.67
C HIS A 93 -15.67 3.39 -8.89
N LYS A 94 -14.87 4.41 -9.24
CA LYS A 94 -15.15 5.26 -10.42
C LYS A 94 -14.56 4.70 -11.73
N VAL A 95 -13.50 3.89 -11.67
CA VAL A 95 -12.83 3.40 -12.88
C VAL A 95 -13.15 1.93 -13.18
N ALA A 96 -13.31 1.10 -12.16
CA ALA A 96 -13.57 -0.32 -12.33
C ALA A 96 -14.84 -0.63 -13.16
N PRO A 97 -15.97 0.10 -13.03
CA PRO A 97 -17.16 -0.15 -13.85
C PRO A 97 -16.93 0.06 -15.34
N ASP A 98 -16.05 0.96 -15.75
CA ASP A 98 -15.72 1.14 -17.16
C ASP A 98 -14.90 -0.04 -17.68
N PHE A 99 -13.86 -0.45 -16.95
CA PHE A 99 -13.04 -1.59 -17.34
C PHE A 99 -13.84 -2.91 -17.35
N ALA A 100 -14.80 -3.07 -16.44
CA ALA A 100 -15.64 -4.27 -16.35
C ALA A 100 -16.57 -4.47 -17.55
N LYS A 101 -16.67 -3.50 -18.47
CA LYS A 101 -17.41 -3.65 -19.72
C LYS A 101 -16.76 -4.65 -20.69
N ASP A 102 -15.44 -4.82 -20.59
CA ASP A 102 -14.66 -5.64 -21.54
C ASP A 102 -13.47 -6.40 -20.89
N HIS A 103 -13.33 -6.32 -19.57
CA HIS A 103 -12.32 -7.04 -18.79
C HIS A 103 -12.91 -7.71 -17.56
N THR A 104 -12.28 -8.79 -17.11
CA THR A 104 -12.44 -9.29 -15.74
C THR A 104 -11.56 -8.46 -14.84
N VAL A 105 -12.17 -7.50 -14.14
CA VAL A 105 -11.48 -6.61 -13.19
C VAL A 105 -11.37 -7.30 -11.85
N ILE A 106 -10.16 -7.35 -11.29
CA ILE A 106 -9.85 -7.97 -10.00
C ILE A 106 -9.22 -6.92 -9.10
N MET A 107 -9.86 -6.65 -7.95
CA MET A 107 -9.50 -5.60 -7.00
C MET A 107 -9.28 -6.21 -5.62
N PRO A 108 -8.07 -6.72 -5.32
CA PRO A 108 -7.76 -7.23 -3.99
C PRO A 108 -7.51 -6.07 -3.01
N ASP A 109 -7.85 -6.30 -1.74
CA ASP A 109 -7.24 -5.56 -0.65
C ASP A 109 -5.86 -6.17 -0.35
N LEU A 110 -4.83 -5.35 -0.27
CA LEU A 110 -3.50 -5.82 0.11
C LEU A 110 -3.54 -6.47 1.51
N ARG A 111 -2.66 -7.47 1.77
CA ARG A 111 -2.54 -8.01 3.14
C ARG A 111 -2.34 -6.88 4.14
N GLY A 112 -3.05 -6.94 5.26
CA GLY A 112 -3.01 -5.90 6.28
C GLY A 112 -3.91 -4.71 6.05
N TYR A 113 -4.48 -4.57 4.86
CA TYR A 113 -5.39 -3.48 4.49
C TYR A 113 -6.81 -3.99 4.25
N GLY A 114 -7.75 -3.06 4.23
CA GLY A 114 -9.15 -3.36 3.96
C GLY A 114 -9.65 -4.50 4.83
N ASP A 115 -10.36 -5.43 4.22
CA ASP A 115 -10.89 -6.63 4.84
C ASP A 115 -10.02 -7.89 4.60
N SER A 116 -8.78 -7.73 4.12
CA SER A 116 -7.78 -8.79 4.07
C SER A 116 -7.22 -9.10 5.45
N SER A 117 -6.75 -10.34 5.65
CA SER A 117 -6.15 -10.74 6.92
C SER A 117 -4.80 -10.05 7.16
N LYS A 118 -4.39 -10.05 8.42
CA LYS A 118 -3.10 -9.51 8.88
C LYS A 118 -2.14 -10.66 9.07
N SER A 119 -0.96 -10.55 8.46
CA SER A 119 0.10 -11.53 8.63
C SER A 119 0.81 -11.35 9.97
N PRO A 120 1.36 -12.39 10.56
CA PRO A 120 2.20 -12.27 11.76
C PRO A 120 3.41 -11.36 11.51
N ASP A 121 3.84 -10.68 12.54
CA ASP A 121 5.07 -9.88 12.49
C ASP A 121 6.30 -10.78 12.33
N THR A 122 7.30 -10.24 11.65
CA THR A 122 8.63 -10.82 11.59
C THR A 122 9.67 -9.76 11.98
N PRO A 123 10.79 -10.13 12.60
CA PRO A 123 11.80 -9.16 13.04
C PRO A 123 12.37 -8.28 11.92
N ASP A 124 12.32 -8.76 10.68
CA ASP A 124 12.77 -8.09 9.46
C ASP A 124 11.62 -7.45 8.67
N HIS A 125 10.38 -7.52 9.18
CA HIS A 125 9.15 -7.06 8.54
C HIS A 125 8.83 -7.74 7.19
N ALA A 126 9.47 -8.88 6.86
CA ALA A 126 9.39 -9.51 5.54
C ALA A 126 7.96 -9.90 5.14
N ASN A 127 7.10 -10.24 6.10
CA ASN A 127 5.70 -10.57 5.83
C ASN A 127 4.88 -9.40 5.26
N TYR A 128 5.35 -8.16 5.42
CA TYR A 128 4.72 -6.96 4.85
C TYR A 128 5.55 -6.35 3.71
N SER A 129 6.59 -7.06 3.23
CA SER A 129 7.39 -6.60 2.10
C SER A 129 6.56 -6.57 0.80
N LYS A 130 6.96 -5.70 -0.12
CA LYS A 130 6.33 -5.63 -1.45
C LYS A 130 6.49 -6.93 -2.24
N ARG A 131 7.55 -7.70 -1.96
CA ARG A 131 7.76 -9.05 -2.53
C ARG A 131 6.72 -10.04 -2.02
N ALA A 132 6.42 -10.03 -0.73
CA ALA A 132 5.37 -10.87 -0.14
C ALA A 132 3.99 -10.49 -0.66
N MET A 133 3.69 -9.18 -0.75
CA MET A 133 2.43 -8.70 -1.31
C MET A 133 2.30 -9.01 -2.81
N ALA A 134 3.39 -8.95 -3.57
CA ALA A 134 3.40 -9.33 -4.99
C ALA A 134 3.07 -10.81 -5.19
N LEU A 135 3.58 -11.68 -4.32
CA LEU A 135 3.24 -13.11 -4.37
C LEU A 135 1.74 -13.35 -4.11
N ASP A 136 1.12 -12.63 -3.16
CA ASP A 136 -0.33 -12.71 -2.98
C ASP A 136 -1.08 -12.39 -4.27
N MET A 137 -0.66 -11.34 -4.99
CA MET A 137 -1.32 -10.94 -6.24
C MET A 137 -1.19 -12.03 -7.32
N VAL A 138 -0.02 -12.68 -7.43
CA VAL A 138 0.16 -13.83 -8.34
C VAL A 138 -0.81 -14.95 -7.99
N GLU A 139 -0.91 -15.29 -6.71
CA GLU A 139 -1.74 -16.40 -6.23
C GLU A 139 -3.24 -16.07 -6.38
N VAL A 140 -3.66 -14.83 -6.13
CA VAL A 140 -5.02 -14.35 -6.40
C VAL A 140 -5.35 -14.47 -7.89
N MET A 141 -4.48 -14.00 -8.78
CA MET A 141 -4.74 -14.09 -10.22
C MET A 141 -4.77 -15.53 -10.70
N LYS A 142 -3.88 -16.38 -10.17
CA LYS A 142 -3.87 -17.83 -10.47
C LYS A 142 -5.14 -18.54 -9.97
N HIS A 143 -5.70 -18.13 -8.83
CA HIS A 143 -6.98 -18.66 -8.32
C HIS A 143 -8.10 -18.47 -9.35
N TYR A 144 -8.11 -17.37 -10.10
CA TYR A 144 -9.06 -17.09 -11.18
C TYR A 144 -8.63 -17.65 -12.53
N GLY A 145 -7.55 -18.42 -12.61
CA GLY A 145 -7.07 -19.03 -13.86
C GLY A 145 -6.20 -18.13 -14.72
N PHE A 146 -5.79 -16.95 -14.23
CA PHE A 146 -4.98 -16.00 -14.98
C PHE A 146 -3.50 -16.14 -14.63
N THR A 147 -2.67 -16.44 -15.63
CA THR A 147 -1.21 -16.56 -15.46
C THR A 147 -0.45 -15.37 -16.03
N ARG A 148 -1.08 -14.57 -16.90
CA ARG A 148 -0.53 -13.34 -17.46
C ARG A 148 -1.60 -12.26 -17.50
N PHE A 149 -1.30 -11.08 -16.94
CA PHE A 149 -2.28 -10.02 -16.73
C PHE A 149 -1.62 -8.64 -16.69
N PRO A 150 -2.34 -7.58 -17.09
CA PRO A 150 -1.95 -6.20 -16.85
C PRO A 150 -2.25 -5.81 -15.40
N VAL A 151 -1.46 -4.85 -14.91
CA VAL A 151 -1.52 -4.34 -13.54
C VAL A 151 -1.66 -2.82 -13.54
N VAL A 152 -2.58 -2.29 -12.76
CA VAL A 152 -2.66 -0.87 -12.42
C VAL A 152 -2.50 -0.75 -10.89
N GLY A 153 -1.46 -0.08 -10.43
CA GLY A 153 -1.19 0.09 -9.02
C GLY A 153 -1.13 1.57 -8.63
N HIS A 154 -1.84 1.93 -7.57
CA HIS A 154 -1.81 3.26 -6.98
C HIS A 154 -0.95 3.27 -5.70
N ASP A 155 -0.09 4.28 -5.52
CA ASP A 155 0.72 4.48 -4.31
C ASP A 155 1.45 3.19 -3.88
N ARG A 156 1.15 2.60 -2.72
CA ARG A 156 1.71 1.31 -2.25
C ARG A 156 1.46 0.18 -3.25
N GLY A 157 0.27 0.16 -3.87
CA GLY A 157 -0.07 -0.80 -4.92
C GLY A 157 0.81 -0.66 -6.16
N GLY A 158 1.25 0.55 -6.51
CA GLY A 158 2.22 0.77 -7.58
C GLY A 158 3.59 0.16 -7.27
N ARG A 159 4.01 0.17 -6.00
CA ARG A 159 5.25 -0.48 -5.54
C ARG A 159 5.14 -2.01 -5.52
N VAL A 160 3.96 -2.53 -5.14
CA VAL A 160 3.66 -3.96 -5.30
C VAL A 160 3.70 -4.34 -6.78
N GLY A 161 3.12 -3.53 -7.66
CA GLY A 161 3.17 -3.71 -9.12
C GLY A 161 4.60 -3.70 -9.68
N GLN A 162 5.47 -2.78 -9.19
CA GLN A 162 6.89 -2.80 -9.53
C GLN A 162 7.55 -4.12 -9.14
N ARG A 163 7.34 -4.57 -7.91
CA ARG A 163 7.95 -5.81 -7.42
C ARG A 163 7.43 -7.03 -8.18
N LEU A 164 6.12 -7.04 -8.46
CA LEU A 164 5.48 -8.06 -9.27
C LEU A 164 6.09 -8.15 -10.68
N ALA A 165 6.31 -7.00 -11.35
CA ALA A 165 6.90 -6.96 -12.69
C ALA A 165 8.39 -7.34 -12.71
N LEU A 166 9.12 -7.20 -11.59
CA LEU A 166 10.52 -7.61 -11.46
C LEU A 166 10.68 -9.09 -11.08
N ASP A 167 9.85 -9.59 -10.15
CA ASP A 167 9.97 -10.96 -9.63
C ASP A 167 9.17 -11.98 -10.45
N HIS A 168 8.11 -11.54 -11.15
CA HIS A 168 7.19 -12.37 -11.92
C HIS A 168 6.97 -11.79 -13.32
N ALA A 169 8.06 -11.45 -14.01
CA ALA A 169 8.04 -10.74 -15.29
C ALA A 169 7.17 -11.41 -16.37
N ASP A 170 7.15 -12.74 -16.42
CA ASP A 170 6.33 -13.51 -17.39
C ASP A 170 4.83 -13.36 -17.11
N GLY A 171 4.45 -13.08 -15.86
CA GLY A 171 3.07 -12.91 -15.43
C GLY A 171 2.51 -11.50 -15.67
N VAL A 172 3.36 -10.47 -15.83
CA VAL A 172 2.90 -9.10 -16.02
C VAL A 172 3.00 -8.71 -17.50
N SER A 173 1.85 -8.45 -18.12
CA SER A 173 1.81 -8.02 -19.51
C SER A 173 2.05 -6.51 -19.68
N HIS A 174 1.49 -5.69 -18.79
CA HIS A 174 1.62 -4.23 -18.75
C HIS A 174 1.59 -3.76 -17.30
N LEU A 175 2.28 -2.67 -17.00
CA LEU A 175 2.24 -2.04 -15.68
C LEU A 175 1.89 -0.56 -15.82
N THR A 176 0.83 -0.12 -15.13
CA THR A 176 0.55 1.30 -14.90
C THR A 176 0.75 1.61 -13.43
N VAL A 177 1.52 2.64 -13.12
CA VAL A 177 1.71 3.14 -11.75
C VAL A 177 1.11 4.53 -11.61
N LEU A 178 0.33 4.75 -10.54
CA LEU A 178 -0.36 6.01 -10.27
C LEU A 178 0.25 6.69 -9.05
N ASP A 179 0.75 7.90 -9.26
CA ASP A 179 1.25 8.88 -8.28
C ASP A 179 2.26 8.32 -7.28
N ILE A 180 3.27 7.61 -7.79
CA ILE A 180 4.34 7.02 -6.97
C ILE A 180 5.67 6.94 -7.73
N VAL A 181 6.78 6.97 -7.01
CA VAL A 181 8.13 6.64 -7.50
C VAL A 181 8.67 5.41 -6.77
N PRO A 182 9.68 4.71 -7.32
CA PRO A 182 10.27 3.51 -6.73
C PRO A 182 10.73 3.73 -5.29
N THR A 183 10.54 2.73 -4.44
CA THR A 183 10.83 2.79 -2.99
C THR A 183 12.28 3.18 -2.73
N TYR A 184 13.23 2.49 -3.38
CA TYR A 184 14.65 2.75 -3.17
C TYR A 184 15.05 4.17 -3.57
N TYR A 185 14.57 4.65 -4.73
CA TYR A 185 14.84 6.02 -5.16
C TYR A 185 14.37 7.03 -4.12
N LEU A 186 13.13 6.89 -3.66
CA LEU A 186 12.53 7.83 -2.73
C LEU A 186 13.28 7.90 -1.40
N TYR A 187 13.60 6.76 -0.78
CA TYR A 187 14.31 6.74 0.51
C TYR A 187 15.80 7.15 0.40
N THR A 188 16.39 7.05 -0.78
CA THR A 188 17.79 7.50 -1.00
C THR A 188 17.91 8.96 -1.47
N HIS A 189 16.78 9.61 -1.83
CA HIS A 189 16.70 10.99 -2.29
C HIS A 189 15.72 11.82 -1.46
N VAL A 190 15.78 11.67 -0.14
CA VAL A 190 14.93 12.40 0.80
C VAL A 190 15.35 13.87 0.85
N THR A 191 14.38 14.78 0.62
CA THR A 191 14.55 16.22 0.79
C THR A 191 13.70 16.73 1.96
N LEU A 192 13.99 17.94 2.43
CA LEU A 192 13.16 18.57 3.47
C LEU A 192 11.71 18.74 3.01
N GLU A 193 11.51 19.12 1.76
CA GLU A 193 10.18 19.28 1.16
C GLU A 193 9.42 17.95 1.13
N PHE A 194 10.12 16.84 0.84
CA PHE A 194 9.52 15.51 0.92
C PHE A 194 9.10 15.17 2.36
N VAL A 195 9.98 15.40 3.35
CA VAL A 195 9.64 15.15 4.75
C VAL A 195 8.45 15.98 5.21
N GLN A 196 8.35 17.23 4.79
CA GLN A 196 7.21 18.09 5.13
C GLN A 196 5.91 17.61 4.49
N ALA A 197 5.95 17.15 3.24
CA ALA A 197 4.78 16.64 2.52
C ALA A 197 4.32 15.25 2.98
N TYR A 198 5.28 14.40 3.38
CA TYR A 198 5.08 12.99 3.68
C TYR A 198 5.61 12.60 5.07
N TYR A 199 5.47 13.49 6.07
CA TYR A 199 5.94 13.26 7.43
C TYR A 199 5.47 11.92 8.01
N HIS A 200 4.25 11.50 7.68
CA HIS A 200 3.67 10.25 8.15
C HIS A 200 4.51 9.01 7.79
N TRP A 201 5.30 9.04 6.71
CA TRP A 201 6.20 7.94 6.34
C TRP A 201 7.24 7.67 7.42
N PHE A 202 7.82 8.73 7.99
CA PHE A 202 8.83 8.63 9.05
C PHE A 202 8.19 8.39 10.41
N HIS A 203 7.02 8.96 10.64
CA HIS A 203 6.23 8.75 11.85
C HIS A 203 5.89 7.28 12.06
N GLN A 204 5.48 6.57 11.00
CA GLN A 204 5.09 5.16 11.04
C GLN A 204 6.27 4.19 11.20
N LEU A 205 7.52 4.66 11.04
CA LEU A 205 8.72 3.85 11.28
C LEU A 205 9.07 3.69 12.77
N ARG A 206 8.46 4.49 13.65
CA ARG A 206 8.73 4.39 15.09
C ARG A 206 8.32 3.02 15.62
N PRO A 207 8.96 2.58 16.74
CA PRO A 207 8.60 1.30 17.37
C PRO A 207 7.12 1.25 17.77
N ALA A 208 6.51 0.09 17.57
CA ALA A 208 5.17 -0.19 18.09
C ALA A 208 5.14 -0.08 19.63
N PRO A 209 4.03 0.33 20.22
CA PRO A 209 2.75 0.76 19.63
C PRO A 209 2.63 2.29 19.50
N VAL A 210 3.74 3.03 19.34
CA VAL A 210 3.72 4.50 19.40
C VAL A 210 2.93 5.12 18.25
N PRO A 211 3.29 4.88 16.97
CA PRO A 211 2.54 5.45 15.85
C PRO A 211 1.12 4.90 15.79
N GLU A 212 0.93 3.62 16.14
CA GLU A 212 -0.38 2.98 16.08
C GLU A 212 -1.42 3.69 16.95
N LYS A 213 -1.07 4.03 18.21
CA LYS A 213 -1.97 4.77 19.12
C LYS A 213 -2.29 6.17 18.64
N GLU A 214 -1.29 6.87 18.08
CA GLU A 214 -1.47 8.23 17.58
C GLU A 214 -2.36 8.23 16.32
N ILE A 215 -2.16 7.30 15.39
CA ILE A 215 -2.97 7.13 14.18
C ILE A 215 -4.40 6.74 14.56
N PHE A 216 -4.58 5.81 15.51
CA PHE A 216 -5.90 5.43 16.00
C PHE A 216 -6.69 6.65 16.49
N ALA A 217 -6.08 7.47 17.34
CA ALA A 217 -6.73 8.67 17.85
C ALA A 217 -7.08 9.69 16.74
N GLN A 218 -6.20 9.85 15.75
CA GLN A 218 -6.45 10.70 14.58
C GLN A 218 -7.61 10.19 13.73
N ASN A 219 -7.66 8.89 13.48
CA ASN A 219 -8.71 8.26 12.67
C ASN A 219 -10.06 8.31 13.37
N GLU A 220 -10.14 8.09 14.69
CA GLU A 220 -11.38 8.27 15.45
C GLU A 220 -11.89 9.72 15.37
N ALA A 221 -11.00 10.69 15.48
CA ALA A 221 -11.36 12.09 15.29
C ALA A 221 -11.78 12.42 13.84
N ALA A 222 -11.23 11.73 12.85
CA ALA A 222 -11.61 11.87 11.44
C ALA A 222 -12.98 11.23 11.16
N LYS A 223 -13.27 10.04 11.72
CA LYS A 223 -14.59 9.39 11.62
C LYS A 223 -15.73 10.30 12.06
N ALA A 224 -15.54 11.04 13.18
CA ALA A 224 -16.55 11.93 13.71
C ALA A 224 -16.91 13.10 12.76
N ARG A 225 -16.09 13.36 11.75
CA ARG A 225 -16.25 14.49 10.79
C ARG A 225 -16.46 14.03 9.35
N ALA A 226 -16.22 12.75 9.06
CA ALA A 226 -16.34 12.23 7.70
C ALA A 226 -17.79 12.23 7.22
N THR A 227 -18.01 12.73 6.00
CA THR A 227 -19.32 12.77 5.33
C THR A 227 -19.28 12.09 3.95
N ASP A 228 -18.10 11.97 3.36
CA ASP A 228 -17.90 11.27 2.10
C ASP A 228 -17.96 9.74 2.32
N PRO A 229 -18.84 9.01 1.62
CA PRO A 229 -19.01 7.57 1.83
C PRO A 229 -17.72 6.76 1.60
N ILE A 230 -16.88 7.15 0.65
CA ILE A 230 -15.60 6.49 0.39
C ILE A 230 -14.61 6.72 1.53
N GLN A 231 -14.56 7.97 2.05
CA GLN A 231 -13.73 8.28 3.20
C GLN A 231 -14.21 7.53 4.46
N ILE A 232 -15.51 7.42 4.65
CA ILE A 232 -16.10 6.65 5.77
C ILE A 232 -15.66 5.18 5.67
N GLU A 233 -15.72 4.59 4.49
CA GLU A 233 -15.30 3.20 4.26
C GLU A 233 -13.79 3.01 4.50
N TRP A 234 -12.96 3.90 4.00
CA TRP A 234 -11.52 3.84 4.31
C TRP A 234 -11.25 3.96 5.80
N LEU A 235 -11.94 4.86 6.50
CA LEU A 235 -11.79 5.00 7.95
C LEU A 235 -12.36 3.78 8.72
N ARG A 236 -13.37 3.10 8.19
CA ARG A 236 -13.87 1.85 8.81
C ARG A 236 -12.74 0.84 8.94
N THR A 237 -12.05 0.57 7.85
CA THR A 237 -10.96 -0.41 7.82
C THR A 237 -9.68 0.12 8.46
N ALA A 238 -9.29 1.37 8.18
CA ALA A 238 -8.06 1.96 8.66
C ALA A 238 -8.07 2.41 10.14
N SER A 239 -9.17 2.17 10.89
CA SER A 239 -9.28 2.58 12.30
C SER A 239 -9.36 1.40 13.28
N THR A 240 -9.00 0.19 12.86
CA THR A 240 -8.75 -0.89 13.82
C THR A 240 -7.28 -0.93 14.17
N MET A 241 -6.95 -1.30 15.41
CA MET A 241 -5.54 -1.36 15.84
C MET A 241 -4.75 -2.34 14.99
N GLU A 242 -5.37 -3.45 14.58
CA GLU A 242 -4.76 -4.48 13.75
C GLU A 242 -4.42 -3.96 12.34
N ASN A 243 -5.34 -3.21 11.70
CA ASN A 243 -5.07 -2.62 10.38
C ASN A 243 -4.02 -1.51 10.46
N ILE A 244 -4.07 -0.68 11.50
CA ILE A 244 -3.08 0.38 11.73
C ILE A 244 -1.70 -0.23 11.95
N HIS A 245 -1.61 -1.29 12.75
CA HIS A 245 -0.35 -1.99 12.99
C HIS A 245 0.21 -2.61 11.71
N ALA A 246 -0.62 -3.34 10.94
CA ALA A 246 -0.24 -3.90 9.66
C ALA A 246 0.24 -2.84 8.65
N MET A 247 -0.43 -1.68 8.62
CA MET A 247 0.03 -0.54 7.82
C MET A 247 1.40 -0.03 8.30
N CYS A 248 1.62 0.11 9.61
CA CYS A 248 2.93 0.50 10.14
C CYS A 248 4.01 -0.53 9.77
N GLU A 249 3.70 -1.82 9.84
CA GLU A 249 4.61 -2.89 9.41
C GLU A 249 4.96 -2.79 7.91
N ASP A 250 4.00 -2.46 7.05
CA ASP A 250 4.27 -2.18 5.64
C ASP A 250 5.25 -0.99 5.45
N TYR A 251 5.12 0.08 6.24
CA TYR A 251 6.07 1.21 6.20
C TYR A 251 7.43 0.82 6.76
N ARG A 252 7.50 0.02 7.83
CA ARG A 252 8.75 -0.53 8.38
C ARG A 252 9.44 -1.44 7.37
N ALA A 253 8.69 -2.33 6.69
CA ALA A 253 9.20 -3.16 5.60
C ALA A 253 9.78 -2.30 4.45
N ALA A 254 9.07 -1.23 4.06
CA ALA A 254 9.50 -0.33 3.00
C ALA A 254 10.83 0.36 3.30
N ALA A 255 11.08 0.71 4.58
CA ALA A 255 12.32 1.36 5.02
C ALA A 255 13.44 0.38 5.40
N SER A 256 13.22 -0.92 5.28
CA SER A 256 14.19 -1.97 5.67
C SER A 256 14.35 -3.02 4.58
N ILE A 257 13.56 -4.09 4.61
CA ILE A 257 13.72 -5.26 3.73
C ILE A 257 13.45 -4.90 2.25
N ASP A 258 12.49 -4.02 1.95
CA ASP A 258 12.21 -3.61 0.59
C ASP A 258 13.40 -2.82 -0.02
N LEU A 259 14.10 -2.00 0.79
CA LEU A 259 15.32 -1.31 0.34
C LEU A 259 16.44 -2.31 0.00
N GLN A 260 16.56 -3.39 0.77
CA GLN A 260 17.53 -4.46 0.48
C GLN A 260 17.18 -5.18 -0.82
N HIS A 261 15.90 -5.53 -1.02
CA HIS A 261 15.41 -6.13 -2.25
C HIS A 261 15.64 -5.23 -3.48
N ASP A 262 15.26 -3.96 -3.38
CA ASP A 262 15.39 -3.01 -4.49
C ASP A 262 16.86 -2.71 -4.81
N LYS A 263 17.74 -2.63 -3.79
CA LYS A 263 19.17 -2.47 -3.97
C LYS A 263 19.79 -3.68 -4.66
N ALA A 264 19.43 -4.90 -4.25
CA ALA A 264 19.92 -6.12 -4.87
C ALA A 264 19.51 -6.25 -6.35
N ASP A 265 18.35 -5.67 -6.70
CA ASP A 265 17.77 -5.69 -8.03
C ASP A 265 17.91 -4.35 -8.76
N ILE A 266 18.88 -3.48 -8.37
CA ILE A 266 18.98 -2.12 -8.89
C ILE A 266 19.20 -2.07 -10.41
N ASP A 267 19.93 -3.03 -10.95
CA ASP A 267 20.21 -3.12 -12.38
C ASP A 267 19.13 -3.87 -13.19
N LYS A 268 18.20 -4.55 -12.50
CA LYS A 268 17.09 -5.22 -13.17
C LYS A 268 16.10 -4.20 -13.72
N LYS A 269 15.60 -4.46 -14.93
CA LYS A 269 14.63 -3.59 -15.60
C LYS A 269 13.29 -4.31 -15.74
N ILE A 270 12.22 -3.54 -15.58
CA ILE A 270 10.88 -3.96 -15.96
C ILE A 270 10.84 -4.04 -17.49
N THR A 271 10.50 -5.19 -18.02
CA THR A 271 10.55 -5.49 -19.47
C THR A 271 9.21 -5.29 -20.17
N CYS A 272 8.08 -5.42 -19.44
CA CYS A 272 6.78 -5.10 -20.01
C CYS A 272 6.61 -3.58 -20.24
N PRO A 273 5.69 -3.15 -21.14
CA PRO A 273 5.32 -1.75 -21.25
C PRO A 273 4.89 -1.18 -19.89
N LEU A 274 5.46 -0.03 -19.52
CA LEU A 274 5.19 0.67 -18.27
C LEU A 274 4.68 2.08 -18.55
N SER A 275 3.56 2.44 -17.93
CA SER A 275 3.06 3.81 -17.89
C SER A 275 3.11 4.35 -16.46
N THR A 276 3.63 5.56 -16.29
CA THR A 276 3.56 6.28 -15.02
C THR A 276 2.70 7.53 -15.16
N LEU A 277 1.68 7.64 -14.30
CA LEU A 277 0.77 8.78 -14.25
C LEU A 277 0.87 9.44 -12.88
N TRP A 278 0.97 10.75 -12.83
CA TRP A 278 1.07 11.48 -11.57
C TRP A 278 0.14 12.67 -11.51
N GLY A 279 -0.25 13.06 -10.28
CA GLY A 279 -1.08 14.23 -10.06
C GLY A 279 -0.26 15.52 -10.13
N GLU A 280 -0.61 16.42 -11.07
CA GLU A 280 0.07 17.71 -11.21
C GLU A 280 -0.15 18.61 -9.99
N ARG A 281 -1.26 18.42 -9.25
CA ARG A 281 -1.54 19.12 -8.01
C ARG A 281 -1.00 18.40 -6.76
N GLY A 282 -0.51 17.17 -6.93
CA GLY A 282 0.05 16.34 -5.87
C GLY A 282 1.52 16.64 -5.57
N PRO A 283 2.05 16.17 -4.43
CA PRO A 283 3.46 16.34 -4.11
C PRO A 283 4.39 15.56 -5.05
N MET A 284 3.99 14.38 -5.57
CA MET A 284 4.87 13.56 -6.40
C MET A 284 5.34 14.30 -7.64
N GLY A 285 4.43 14.84 -8.46
CA GLY A 285 4.78 15.58 -9.67
C GLY A 285 5.51 16.90 -9.42
N ARG A 286 5.35 17.49 -8.22
CA ARG A 286 6.05 18.72 -7.84
C ARG A 286 7.47 18.46 -7.36
N LEU A 287 7.70 17.35 -6.64
CA LEU A 287 8.98 17.05 -5.99
C LEU A 287 9.95 16.25 -6.87
N TYR A 288 9.42 15.52 -7.86
CA TYR A 288 10.20 14.56 -8.62
C TYR A 288 9.94 14.65 -10.13
N ASP A 289 10.97 14.42 -10.93
CA ASP A 289 10.81 14.06 -12.35
C ASP A 289 10.39 12.58 -12.43
N VAL A 290 9.07 12.36 -12.23
CA VAL A 290 8.49 11.02 -12.11
C VAL A 290 8.81 10.16 -13.33
N LEU A 291 8.73 10.75 -14.55
CA LEU A 291 8.99 10.00 -15.79
C LEU A 291 10.46 9.61 -15.92
N ALA A 292 11.40 10.52 -15.63
CA ALA A 292 12.82 10.21 -15.69
C ALA A 292 13.19 9.09 -14.71
N ILE A 293 12.68 9.15 -13.47
CA ILE A 293 12.91 8.11 -12.45
C ILE A 293 12.43 6.74 -12.92
N TRP A 294 11.21 6.65 -13.48
CA TRP A 294 10.70 5.37 -13.96
C TRP A 294 11.42 4.86 -15.21
N LYS A 295 11.95 5.76 -16.08
CA LYS A 295 12.83 5.38 -17.21
C LYS A 295 14.10 4.66 -16.77
N GLU A 296 14.57 4.92 -15.55
CA GLU A 296 15.69 4.17 -14.98
C GLU A 296 15.30 2.74 -14.56
N ARG A 297 14.01 2.44 -14.42
CA ARG A 297 13.50 1.13 -13.93
C ARG A 297 12.88 0.27 -15.01
N GLY A 298 12.54 0.81 -16.17
CA GLY A 298 11.88 0.06 -17.24
C GLY A 298 12.55 0.23 -18.59
N THR A 299 12.32 -0.71 -19.51
CA THR A 299 12.85 -0.68 -20.89
C THR A 299 11.93 0.06 -21.86
N LYS A 300 10.62 0.05 -21.60
CA LYS A 300 9.58 0.71 -22.42
C LYS A 300 8.69 1.53 -21.50
N VAL A 301 9.10 2.77 -21.21
CA VAL A 301 8.42 3.64 -20.24
C VAL A 301 7.81 4.84 -20.92
N SER A 302 6.53 5.06 -20.66
CA SER A 302 5.77 6.27 -21.01
C SER A 302 5.14 6.87 -19.75
N GLY A 303 4.61 8.07 -19.86
CA GLY A 303 3.90 8.68 -18.74
C GLY A 303 3.69 10.17 -18.89
N LYS A 304 2.79 10.71 -18.06
CA LYS A 304 2.50 12.16 -18.00
C LYS A 304 1.81 12.55 -16.71
N GLY A 305 1.83 13.83 -16.41
CA GLY A 305 0.98 14.45 -15.40
C GLY A 305 -0.49 14.47 -15.82
N LEU A 306 -1.37 14.33 -14.84
CA LEU A 306 -2.81 14.50 -14.99
C LEU A 306 -3.29 15.61 -14.03
N PRO A 307 -4.34 16.38 -14.36
CA PRO A 307 -4.80 17.53 -13.57
C PRO A 307 -5.57 17.09 -12.30
N GLY A 308 -5.01 16.12 -11.55
CA GLY A 308 -5.48 15.56 -10.30
C GLY A 308 -4.53 15.79 -9.14
N GLY A 309 -4.93 15.34 -7.96
CA GLY A 309 -4.09 15.19 -6.77
C GLY A 309 -3.53 13.77 -6.70
N HIS A 310 -3.33 13.29 -5.45
CA HIS A 310 -2.77 11.96 -5.22
C HIS A 310 -3.71 10.81 -5.67
N ASN A 311 -5.02 10.97 -5.52
CA ASN A 311 -6.00 9.92 -5.82
C ASN A 311 -6.53 10.04 -7.25
N LEU A 312 -5.66 9.86 -8.26
CA LEU A 312 -5.99 10.06 -9.67
C LEU A 312 -7.25 9.32 -10.14
N MET A 313 -7.45 8.08 -9.68
CA MET A 313 -8.61 7.25 -10.01
C MET A 313 -9.93 7.80 -9.46
N ILE A 314 -9.87 8.76 -8.52
CA ILE A 314 -11.02 9.46 -7.96
C ILE A 314 -11.14 10.87 -8.53
N ASP A 315 -10.01 11.58 -8.67
CA ASP A 315 -9.96 12.99 -9.06
C ASP A 315 -10.21 13.17 -10.56
N VAL A 316 -9.65 12.29 -11.39
CA VAL A 316 -9.67 12.37 -12.86
C VAL A 316 -9.88 10.99 -13.51
N PRO A 317 -10.97 10.26 -13.13
CA PRO A 317 -11.18 8.87 -13.51
C PRO A 317 -11.17 8.66 -15.02
N ASP A 318 -11.81 9.52 -15.80
CA ASP A 318 -11.91 9.39 -17.27
C ASP A 318 -10.53 9.42 -17.94
N GLN A 319 -9.63 10.27 -17.41
CA GLN A 319 -8.26 10.37 -17.95
C GLN A 319 -7.43 9.14 -17.56
N VAL A 320 -7.59 8.63 -16.33
CA VAL A 320 -6.94 7.37 -15.93
C VAL A 320 -7.42 6.21 -16.81
N ILE A 321 -8.72 6.11 -17.06
CA ILE A 321 -9.29 5.08 -17.93
C ILE A 321 -8.70 5.17 -19.34
N ALA A 322 -8.67 6.37 -19.93
CA ALA A 322 -8.16 6.59 -21.28
C ALA A 322 -6.68 6.18 -21.41
N GLU A 323 -5.83 6.55 -20.42
CA GLU A 323 -4.41 6.22 -20.43
C GLU A 323 -4.16 4.73 -20.24
N VAL A 324 -4.86 4.09 -19.30
CA VAL A 324 -4.76 2.64 -19.09
C VAL A 324 -5.19 1.90 -20.36
N ARG A 325 -6.33 2.26 -20.95
CA ARG A 325 -6.79 1.65 -22.21
C ARG A 325 -5.82 1.85 -23.37
N THR A 326 -5.12 2.98 -23.41
CA THR A 326 -4.09 3.25 -24.43
C THR A 326 -2.89 2.30 -24.22
N LEU A 327 -2.43 2.11 -23.00
CA LEU A 327 -1.35 1.18 -22.70
C LEU A 327 -1.73 -0.27 -23.01
N LEU A 328 -2.95 -0.70 -22.66
CA LEU A 328 -3.44 -2.07 -22.91
C LEU A 328 -3.50 -2.44 -24.41
N LYS A 329 -3.55 -1.45 -25.29
CA LYS A 329 -3.51 -1.65 -26.75
C LYS A 329 -2.10 -1.69 -27.33
N SER A 330 -1.08 -1.33 -26.54
CA SER A 330 0.31 -1.36 -26.98
C SER A 330 0.82 -2.80 -26.95
N ALA A 331 1.29 -3.31 -28.08
CA ALA A 331 1.84 -4.67 -28.20
C ALA A 331 3.23 -4.82 -27.55
#